data_4ea7b1dc6525c510ae870a20da4915b4
#
_entry.id   4ea7b1dc6525c510ae870a20da4915b4
#
_cell.length_a   1.000
_cell.length_b   1.000
_cell.length_c   1.000
_cell.angle_alpha   90.00
_cell.angle_beta   90.00
_cell.angle_gamma   90.00
#
_symmetry.space_group_name_H-M   'P 1'
#
loop_
_entity.id
_entity.type
_entity.pdbx_description
1 polymer ?
#
loop_
_entity_poly.entity_id
_entity_poly.type
_entity_poly.pdbx_seq_one_letter_code
_entity_poly.pdbx_strand_id
1 'polypeptide(L)'
;KYMEQYTEARKRQSDQIAETKEELIAQQKVEEQRKSDFRQVIKSKSAESNRLISLKKGKTKLIAQLTKNEASLRKEMTARKQSIKKLDDLIARLIKIELETEKKISSGQKERAEELTGKFEDQMRKLSWPVKTGFISLRFGLQRDPILKNVSINNTGIDIQTQRDENVAVVFEGEVRVKAFVPGQNNVVIIKHGNYYTVYSKLKSVE
;
A
#
# COMPACT_ATOMS: atom_id res chain seq x y z
N LYS A 1 -3.56 -82.16 -64.03
CA LYS A 1 -2.27 -81.75 -63.34
C LYS A 1 -1.92 -80.28 -63.60
N TYR A 2 -1.89 -79.77 -64.85
CA TYR A 2 -1.62 -78.34 -65.10
C TYR A 2 -2.76 -77.42 -64.64
N MET A 3 -3.99 -77.75 -64.79
CA MET A 3 -5.17 -76.98 -64.36
C MET A 3 -5.24 -76.87 -62.82
N GLU A 4 -4.93 -77.94 -62.12
CA GLU A 4 -4.90 -77.96 -60.66
C GLU A 4 -3.82 -77.03 -60.09
N GLN A 5 -2.61 -77.06 -60.65
CA GLN A 5 -1.55 -76.18 -60.25
C GLN A 5 -1.85 -74.68 -60.50
N TYR A 6 -2.54 -74.42 -61.63
CA TYR A 6 -2.98 -73.05 -61.95
C TYR A 6 -4.06 -72.56 -61.00
N THR A 7 -5.01 -73.42 -60.65
CA THR A 7 -6.07 -73.07 -59.68
C THR A 7 -5.53 -72.86 -58.32
N GLU A 8 -4.54 -73.62 -57.86
CA GLU A 8 -3.88 -73.49 -56.59
C GLU A 8 -3.04 -72.25 -56.53
N ALA A 9 -2.27 -71.85 -57.55
CA ALA A 9 -1.58 -70.64 -57.66
C ALA A 9 -2.49 -69.39 -57.58
N ARG A 10 -3.59 -69.43 -58.28
CA ARG A 10 -4.60 -68.36 -58.24
C ARG A 10 -5.27 -68.23 -56.88
N LYS A 11 -5.47 -69.31 -56.19
CA LYS A 11 -6.01 -69.30 -54.83
C LYS A 11 -5.02 -68.67 -53.86
N ARG A 12 -3.76 -69.06 -53.86
CA ARG A 12 -2.74 -68.49 -53.09
C ARG A 12 -2.56 -66.96 -53.32
N GLN A 13 -2.62 -66.56 -54.59
CA GLN A 13 -2.57 -65.17 -55.00
C GLN A 13 -3.78 -64.36 -54.46
N SER A 14 -4.97 -64.95 -54.49
CA SER A 14 -6.20 -64.37 -53.93
C SER A 14 -6.11 -64.19 -52.40
N ASP A 15 -5.60 -65.22 -51.73
CA ASP A 15 -5.44 -65.23 -50.31
C ASP A 15 -4.41 -64.15 -49.84
N GLN A 16 -3.28 -64.05 -50.59
CA GLN A 16 -2.27 -62.95 -50.33
C GLN A 16 -2.85 -61.54 -50.56
N ILE A 17 -3.66 -61.35 -51.60
CA ILE A 17 -4.29 -60.05 -51.85
C ILE A 17 -5.27 -59.73 -50.72
N ALA A 18 -6.04 -60.70 -50.20
CA ALA A 18 -6.97 -60.51 -49.09
C ALA A 18 -6.22 -60.12 -47.82
N GLU A 19 -5.10 -60.80 -47.48
CA GLU A 19 -4.26 -60.51 -46.31
C GLU A 19 -3.63 -59.10 -46.42
N THR A 20 -3.04 -58.77 -47.56
CA THR A 20 -2.43 -57.44 -47.81
C THR A 20 -3.50 -56.32 -47.72
N LYS A 21 -4.72 -56.58 -48.17
CA LYS A 21 -5.82 -55.62 -48.07
C LYS A 21 -6.24 -55.38 -46.64
N GLU A 22 -6.30 -56.42 -45.81
CA GLU A 22 -6.60 -56.27 -44.35
C GLU A 22 -5.50 -55.50 -43.63
N GLU A 23 -4.23 -55.81 -43.92
CA GLU A 23 -3.09 -55.03 -43.36
C GLU A 23 -3.15 -53.56 -43.74
N LEU A 24 -3.40 -53.24 -45.00
CA LEU A 24 -3.56 -51.85 -45.46
C LEU A 24 -4.69 -51.11 -44.79
N ILE A 25 -5.85 -51.76 -44.61
CA ILE A 25 -7.00 -51.18 -43.89
C ILE A 25 -6.63 -50.91 -42.43
N ALA A 26 -5.92 -51.86 -41.78
CA ALA A 26 -5.47 -51.68 -40.40
C ALA A 26 -4.46 -50.51 -40.30
N GLN A 27 -3.49 -50.42 -41.20
CA GLN A 27 -2.54 -49.30 -41.26
C GLN A 27 -3.23 -47.96 -41.50
N GLN A 28 -4.18 -47.90 -42.43
CA GLN A 28 -4.93 -46.69 -42.70
C GLN A 28 -5.69 -46.20 -41.46
N LYS A 29 -6.32 -47.10 -40.73
CA LYS A 29 -7.03 -46.77 -39.48
C LYS A 29 -6.07 -46.19 -38.40
N VAL A 30 -4.89 -46.77 -38.24
CA VAL A 30 -3.87 -46.27 -37.33
C VAL A 30 -3.39 -44.87 -37.74
N GLU A 31 -3.14 -44.66 -39.03
CA GLU A 31 -2.74 -43.35 -39.55
C GLU A 31 -3.85 -42.27 -39.37
N GLU A 32 -5.09 -42.60 -39.56
CA GLU A 32 -6.22 -41.70 -39.32
C GLU A 32 -6.30 -41.31 -37.84
N GLN A 33 -6.13 -42.28 -36.93
CA GLN A 33 -6.10 -42.02 -35.50
C GLN A 33 -4.93 -41.09 -35.12
N ARG A 34 -3.71 -41.37 -35.61
CA ARG A 34 -2.55 -40.51 -35.39
C ARG A 34 -2.77 -39.09 -35.89
N LYS A 35 -3.37 -38.92 -37.07
CA LYS A 35 -3.71 -37.60 -37.59
C LYS A 35 -4.69 -36.84 -36.70
N SER A 36 -5.69 -37.55 -36.18
CA SER A 36 -6.66 -37.01 -35.23
C SER A 36 -5.98 -36.53 -33.96
N ASP A 37 -5.18 -37.39 -33.34
CA ASP A 37 -4.44 -37.10 -32.11
C ASP A 37 -3.47 -35.88 -32.29
N PHE A 38 -2.80 -35.87 -33.42
CA PHE A 38 -1.89 -34.77 -33.75
C PHE A 38 -2.62 -33.43 -33.91
N ARG A 39 -3.78 -33.42 -34.54
CA ARG A 39 -4.65 -32.24 -34.67
C ARG A 39 -5.09 -31.75 -33.30
N GLN A 40 -5.45 -32.65 -32.39
CA GLN A 40 -5.85 -32.32 -31.03
C GLN A 40 -4.68 -31.69 -30.23
N VAL A 41 -3.48 -32.24 -30.36
CA VAL A 41 -2.28 -31.70 -29.73
C VAL A 41 -1.95 -30.31 -30.26
N ILE A 42 -2.02 -30.07 -31.56
CA ILE A 42 -1.83 -28.76 -32.16
C ILE A 42 -2.84 -27.75 -31.61
N LYS A 43 -4.11 -28.13 -31.55
CA LYS A 43 -5.19 -27.26 -31.05
C LYS A 43 -4.96 -26.90 -29.57
N SER A 44 -4.60 -27.85 -28.73
CA SER A 44 -4.31 -27.61 -27.32
C SER A 44 -3.10 -26.72 -27.11
N LYS A 45 -1.99 -26.97 -27.86
CA LYS A 45 -0.79 -26.11 -27.81
C LYS A 45 -1.06 -24.69 -28.28
N SER A 46 -1.86 -24.52 -29.33
CA SER A 46 -2.26 -23.18 -29.78
C SER A 46 -3.07 -22.43 -28.72
N ALA A 47 -4.04 -23.10 -28.07
CA ALA A 47 -4.80 -22.52 -27.00
C ALA A 47 -3.92 -22.12 -25.78
N GLU A 48 -2.98 -22.99 -25.41
CA GLU A 48 -2.04 -22.71 -24.33
C GLU A 48 -1.12 -21.53 -24.66
N SER A 49 -0.60 -21.47 -25.88
CA SER A 49 0.20 -20.35 -26.37
C SER A 49 -0.56 -19.02 -26.27
N ASN A 50 -1.80 -18.99 -26.72
CA ASN A 50 -2.65 -17.81 -26.64
C ASN A 50 -2.91 -17.39 -25.18
N ARG A 51 -3.12 -18.36 -24.28
CA ARG A 51 -3.27 -18.13 -22.85
C ARG A 51 -1.99 -17.51 -22.23
N LEU A 52 -0.82 -18.04 -22.58
CA LEU A 52 0.48 -17.51 -22.12
C LEU A 52 0.71 -16.07 -22.60
N ILE A 53 0.38 -15.76 -23.85
CA ILE A 53 0.47 -14.41 -24.41
C ILE A 53 -0.44 -13.45 -23.62
N SER A 54 -1.68 -13.85 -23.34
CA SER A 54 -2.63 -13.06 -22.56
C SER A 54 -2.12 -12.81 -21.13
N LEU A 55 -1.63 -13.85 -20.46
CA LEU A 55 -1.05 -13.74 -19.12
C LEU A 55 0.17 -12.83 -19.11
N LYS A 56 1.05 -12.94 -20.10
CA LYS A 56 2.22 -12.06 -20.25
C LYS A 56 1.82 -10.60 -20.39
N LYS A 57 0.82 -10.31 -21.25
CA LYS A 57 0.27 -8.95 -21.40
C LYS A 57 -0.32 -8.43 -20.09
N GLY A 58 -1.11 -9.26 -19.40
CA GLY A 58 -1.69 -8.92 -18.10
C GLY A 58 -0.62 -8.60 -17.04
N LYS A 59 0.41 -9.44 -16.95
CA LYS A 59 1.56 -9.23 -16.06
C LYS A 59 2.28 -7.92 -16.34
N THR A 60 2.57 -7.61 -17.61
CA THR A 60 3.24 -6.36 -18.01
C THR A 60 2.40 -5.14 -17.64
N LYS A 61 1.08 -5.19 -17.88
CA LYS A 61 0.16 -4.11 -17.50
C LYS A 61 0.13 -3.90 -15.98
N LEU A 62 0.10 -4.97 -15.21
CA LEU A 62 0.11 -4.91 -13.75
C LEU A 62 1.42 -4.32 -13.21
N ILE A 63 2.56 -4.74 -13.76
CA ILE A 63 3.87 -4.18 -13.40
C ILE A 63 3.91 -2.68 -13.66
N ALA A 64 3.44 -2.21 -14.82
CA ALA A 64 3.39 -0.79 -15.15
C ALA A 64 2.51 0.01 -14.18
N GLN A 65 1.36 -0.54 -13.79
CA GLN A 65 0.49 0.09 -12.78
C GLN A 65 1.16 0.15 -11.40
N LEU A 66 1.80 -0.92 -10.95
CA LEU A 66 2.51 -0.96 -9.68
C LEU A 66 3.67 0.04 -9.64
N THR A 67 4.46 0.13 -10.71
CA THR A 67 5.57 1.09 -10.81
C THR A 67 5.05 2.54 -10.75
N LYS A 68 3.94 2.83 -11.45
CA LYS A 68 3.30 4.16 -11.39
C LYS A 68 2.81 4.49 -9.98
N ASN A 69 2.16 3.54 -9.32
CA ASN A 69 1.67 3.71 -7.95
C ASN A 69 2.82 3.92 -6.97
N GLU A 70 3.90 3.15 -7.09
CA GLU A 70 5.10 3.32 -6.27
C GLU A 70 5.71 4.72 -6.43
N ALA A 71 5.85 5.21 -7.65
CA ALA A 71 6.36 6.56 -7.92
C ALA A 71 5.48 7.65 -7.28
N SER A 72 4.15 7.50 -7.37
CA SER A 72 3.19 8.41 -6.74
C SER A 72 3.33 8.41 -5.21
N LEU A 73 3.39 7.23 -4.59
CA LEU A 73 3.55 7.08 -3.16
C LEU A 73 4.88 7.67 -2.65
N ARG A 74 5.96 7.46 -3.38
CA ARG A 74 7.28 8.06 -3.03
C ARG A 74 7.24 9.59 -3.06
N LYS A 75 6.56 10.16 -4.06
CA LYS A 75 6.36 11.62 -4.16
C LYS A 75 5.55 12.15 -2.98
N GLU A 76 4.46 11.49 -2.64
CA GLU A 76 3.61 11.84 -1.50
C GLU A 76 4.38 11.76 -0.17
N MET A 77 5.14 10.70 0.03
CA MET A 77 6.00 10.57 1.22
C MET A 77 7.02 11.70 1.33
N THR A 78 7.65 12.09 0.22
CA THR A 78 8.61 13.21 0.23
C THR A 78 7.93 14.52 0.61
N ALA A 79 6.76 14.80 0.03
CA ALA A 79 5.96 15.96 0.37
C ALA A 79 5.55 15.97 1.85
N ARG A 80 5.13 14.80 2.37
CA ARG A 80 4.77 14.64 3.79
C ARG A 80 5.96 14.89 4.72
N LYS A 81 7.14 14.35 4.41
CA LYS A 81 8.38 14.61 5.17
C LYS A 81 8.74 16.10 5.20
N GLN A 82 8.61 16.79 4.06
CA GLN A 82 8.85 18.24 3.99
C GLN A 82 7.85 19.03 4.83
N SER A 83 6.60 18.62 4.87
CA SER A 83 5.57 19.27 5.68
C SER A 83 5.81 19.10 7.17
N ILE A 84 6.23 17.90 7.60
CA ILE A 84 6.64 17.65 8.99
C ILE A 84 7.83 18.53 9.35
N LYS A 85 8.86 18.60 8.50
CA LYS A 85 10.02 19.45 8.74
C LYS A 85 9.65 20.94 8.90
N LYS A 86 8.73 21.43 8.06
CA LYS A 86 8.24 22.82 8.20
C LYS A 86 7.54 23.07 9.53
N LEU A 87 6.80 22.08 10.02
CA LEU A 87 6.15 22.16 11.33
C LEU A 87 7.19 22.18 12.45
N ASP A 88 8.17 21.29 12.41
CA ASP A 88 9.26 21.23 13.39
C ASP A 88 10.06 22.54 13.40
N ASP A 89 10.39 23.11 12.23
CA ASP A 89 11.07 24.39 12.09
C ASP A 89 10.22 25.55 12.67
N LEU A 90 8.89 25.52 12.50
CA LEU A 90 7.99 26.50 13.10
C LEU A 90 8.01 26.40 14.62
N ILE A 91 7.89 25.19 15.17
CA ILE A 91 7.94 24.93 16.61
C ILE A 91 9.27 25.42 17.19
N ALA A 92 10.39 25.08 16.56
CA ALA A 92 11.72 25.50 17.01
C ALA A 92 11.88 27.04 17.04
N ARG A 93 11.37 27.74 16.01
CA ARG A 93 11.37 29.22 15.99
C ARG A 93 10.56 29.81 17.13
N LEU A 94 9.39 29.22 17.41
CA LEU A 94 8.51 29.68 18.46
C LEU A 94 9.15 29.52 19.83
N ILE A 95 9.75 28.36 20.10
CA ILE A 95 10.48 28.11 21.35
C ILE A 95 11.61 29.14 21.52
N LYS A 96 12.33 29.44 20.43
CA LYS A 96 13.40 30.45 20.48
C LYS A 96 12.88 31.85 20.83
N ILE A 97 11.79 32.29 20.16
CA ILE A 97 11.17 33.60 20.44
C ILE A 97 10.67 33.64 21.88
N GLU A 98 10.08 32.55 22.37
CA GLU A 98 9.59 32.45 23.74
C GLU A 98 10.73 32.59 24.76
N LEU A 99 11.84 31.87 24.58
CA LEU A 99 13.03 31.98 25.46
C LEU A 99 13.62 33.38 25.48
N GLU A 100 13.58 34.10 24.36
CA GLU A 100 14.02 35.51 24.30
C GLU A 100 13.04 36.44 25.02
N THR A 101 11.75 36.13 24.98
CA THR A 101 10.68 36.90 25.62
C THR A 101 10.66 36.66 27.15
N GLU A 102 10.90 35.43 27.60
CA GLU A 102 10.95 35.05 29.02
C GLU A 102 12.02 35.83 29.81
N LYS A 103 13.11 36.25 29.16
CA LYS A 103 14.12 37.12 29.77
C LYS A 103 13.60 38.51 30.13
N LYS A 104 12.41 38.89 29.64
CA LYS A 104 11.78 40.21 29.84
C LYS A 104 10.51 40.15 30.70
N ILE A 105 10.18 38.99 31.22
CA ILE A 105 8.89 38.76 31.94
C ILE A 105 9.03 39.18 33.42
N SER A 106 7.98 39.80 33.98
CA SER A 106 7.88 40.18 35.38
C SER A 106 7.74 38.97 36.31
N SER A 107 8.15 39.12 37.58
CA SER A 107 8.12 38.05 38.60
C SER A 107 6.74 37.37 38.75
N GLY A 108 5.66 38.13 38.75
CA GLY A 108 4.31 37.57 38.91
C GLY A 108 3.81 36.70 37.72
N GLN A 109 4.33 36.95 36.51
CA GLN A 109 4.03 36.09 35.36
C GLN A 109 4.83 34.78 35.40
N LYS A 110 6.02 34.78 35.99
CA LYS A 110 6.81 33.58 36.22
C LYS A 110 6.14 32.64 37.21
N GLU A 111 5.70 33.17 38.36
CA GLU A 111 4.97 32.38 39.36
C GLU A 111 3.72 31.68 38.78
N ARG A 112 2.93 32.38 37.96
CA ARG A 112 1.77 31.79 37.27
C ARG A 112 2.15 30.72 36.26
N ALA A 113 3.27 30.88 35.53
CA ALA A 113 3.78 29.91 34.60
C ALA A 113 4.31 28.66 35.33
N GLU A 114 4.97 28.80 36.45
CA GLU A 114 5.45 27.70 37.29
C GLU A 114 4.27 26.93 37.91
N GLU A 115 3.25 27.61 38.42
CA GLU A 115 2.03 26.98 38.92
C GLU A 115 1.32 26.17 37.84
N LEU A 116 1.18 26.73 36.64
CA LEU A 116 0.56 26.04 35.51
C LEU A 116 1.41 24.83 35.05
N THR A 117 2.72 24.93 35.12
CA THR A 117 3.66 23.84 34.84
C THR A 117 3.42 22.67 35.79
N GLY A 118 3.38 22.91 37.09
CA GLY A 118 3.13 21.90 38.10
C GLY A 118 1.76 21.21 37.91
N LYS A 119 0.72 22.02 37.71
CA LYS A 119 -0.62 21.48 37.43
C LYS A 119 -0.66 20.60 36.17
N PHE A 120 0.07 20.96 35.13
CA PHE A 120 0.14 20.16 33.91
C PHE A 120 0.91 18.83 34.13
N GLU A 121 2.02 18.88 34.88
CA GLU A 121 2.80 17.70 35.26
C GLU A 121 1.97 16.70 36.07
N ASP A 122 1.17 17.18 37.01
CA ASP A 122 0.28 16.35 37.83
C ASP A 122 -0.80 15.62 37.01
N GLN A 123 -1.10 16.13 35.81
CA GLN A 123 -2.02 15.50 34.87
C GLN A 123 -1.31 14.52 33.94
N MET A 124 -0.02 14.26 34.07
CA MET A 124 0.70 13.27 33.29
C MET A 124 -0.03 11.92 33.34
N ARG A 125 -0.32 11.35 32.17
CA ARG A 125 -1.13 10.11 31.97
C ARG A 125 -2.62 10.22 32.34
N LYS A 126 -3.12 11.39 32.75
CA LYS A 126 -4.52 11.64 33.10
C LYS A 126 -5.18 12.66 32.17
N LEU A 127 -4.43 13.21 31.22
CA LEU A 127 -4.95 14.19 30.26
C LEU A 127 -6.15 13.63 29.50
N SER A 128 -7.16 14.46 29.35
CA SER A 128 -8.36 14.14 28.58
C SER A 128 -8.03 13.92 27.11
N TRP A 129 -8.80 13.08 26.44
CA TRP A 129 -8.70 12.95 25.00
C TRP A 129 -9.13 14.27 24.32
N PRO A 130 -8.40 14.69 23.26
CA PRO A 130 -8.74 15.92 22.54
C PRO A 130 -10.00 15.78 21.66
N VAL A 131 -10.55 14.57 21.52
CA VAL A 131 -11.75 14.27 20.73
C VAL A 131 -12.68 13.34 21.52
N LYS A 132 -13.97 13.44 21.27
CA LYS A 132 -14.96 12.58 21.94
C LYS A 132 -14.91 11.14 21.43
N THR A 133 -14.68 10.99 20.10
CA THR A 133 -14.62 9.68 19.45
C THR A 133 -13.38 9.60 18.55
N GLY A 134 -12.70 8.47 18.59
CA GLY A 134 -11.53 8.26 17.73
C GLY A 134 -10.62 7.15 18.23
N PHE A 135 -9.60 6.83 17.43
CA PHE A 135 -8.55 5.86 17.78
C PHE A 135 -7.20 6.34 17.27
N ILE A 136 -6.13 5.87 17.90
CA ILE A 136 -4.75 6.16 17.45
C ILE A 136 -4.48 5.39 16.17
N SER A 137 -4.38 6.10 15.05
CA SER A 137 -4.02 5.53 13.75
C SER A 137 -2.51 5.43 13.54
N LEU A 138 -1.73 6.34 14.14
CA LEU A 138 -0.28 6.31 14.14
C LEU A 138 0.25 6.71 15.53
N ARG A 139 1.10 5.86 16.10
CA ARG A 139 1.68 6.08 17.43
C ARG A 139 2.92 6.99 17.35
N PHE A 140 3.36 7.50 18.48
CA PHE A 140 4.62 8.21 18.63
C PHE A 140 5.82 7.29 18.34
N GLY A 141 6.88 7.85 17.76
CA GLY A 141 8.15 7.21 17.54
C GLY A 141 8.33 6.57 16.17
N LEU A 142 9.38 5.76 16.04
CA LEU A 142 9.76 5.10 14.79
C LEU A 142 8.85 3.89 14.53
N GLN A 143 8.15 3.89 13.42
CA GLN A 143 7.28 2.81 12.99
C GLN A 143 7.59 2.40 11.56
N ARG A 144 7.38 1.13 11.25
CA ARG A 144 7.46 0.65 9.87
C ARG A 144 6.16 0.99 9.14
N ASP A 145 6.30 1.46 7.90
CA ASP A 145 5.14 1.68 7.05
C ASP A 145 4.42 0.34 6.79
N PRO A 146 3.10 0.25 7.02
CA PRO A 146 2.36 -1.00 6.85
C PRO A 146 2.30 -1.47 5.39
N ILE A 147 2.49 -0.58 4.43
CA ILE A 147 2.40 -0.86 2.99
C ILE A 147 3.79 -1.04 2.39
N LEU A 148 4.75 -0.20 2.76
CA LEU A 148 6.10 -0.17 2.21
C LEU A 148 7.11 -0.80 3.18
N LYS A 149 7.40 -2.08 3.01
CA LYS A 149 8.23 -2.91 3.92
C LYS A 149 9.59 -2.32 4.33
N ASN A 150 10.17 -1.44 3.51
CA ASN A 150 11.50 -0.85 3.73
C ASN A 150 11.45 0.64 4.10
N VAL A 151 10.28 1.15 4.48
CA VAL A 151 10.08 2.54 4.84
C VAL A 151 9.76 2.61 6.32
N SER A 152 10.49 3.47 7.03
CA SER A 152 10.21 3.82 8.42
C SER A 152 9.70 5.25 8.50
N ILE A 153 8.67 5.46 9.30
CA ILE A 153 8.07 6.74 9.61
C ILE A 153 8.42 7.05 11.06
N ASN A 154 9.08 8.19 11.30
CA ASN A 154 9.26 8.72 12.64
C ASN A 154 8.14 9.73 12.90
N ASN A 155 7.21 9.38 13.78
CA ASN A 155 6.11 10.25 14.16
C ASN A 155 6.46 10.98 15.47
N THR A 156 6.48 12.31 15.43
CA THR A 156 6.83 13.16 16.59
C THR A 156 5.64 13.41 17.53
N GLY A 157 4.47 12.84 17.20
CA GLY A 157 3.25 12.92 18.00
C GLY A 157 2.43 11.65 17.86
N ILE A 158 1.12 11.74 18.10
CA ILE A 158 0.14 10.70 17.81
C ILE A 158 -0.83 11.20 16.75
N ASP A 159 -1.19 10.34 15.79
CA ASP A 159 -2.27 10.65 14.86
C ASP A 159 -3.55 9.99 15.38
N ILE A 160 -4.58 10.80 15.61
CA ILE A 160 -5.89 10.33 16.04
C ILE A 160 -6.84 10.41 14.86
N GLN A 161 -7.42 9.29 14.47
CA GLN A 161 -8.48 9.25 13.46
C GLN A 161 -9.83 9.40 14.15
N THR A 162 -10.60 10.41 13.71
CA THR A 162 -11.90 10.74 14.24
C THR A 162 -12.96 10.70 13.14
N GLN A 163 -14.22 10.94 13.51
CA GLN A 163 -15.26 11.20 12.54
C GLN A 163 -15.02 12.53 11.82
N ARG A 164 -15.63 12.67 10.65
CA ARG A 164 -15.56 13.92 9.89
C ARG A 164 -16.23 15.04 10.65
N ASP A 165 -15.56 16.22 10.67
CA ASP A 165 -16.06 17.44 11.35
C ASP A 165 -16.20 17.29 12.88
N GLU A 166 -15.48 16.35 13.50
CA GLU A 166 -15.39 16.21 14.96
C GLU A 166 -14.65 17.41 15.55
N ASN A 167 -15.16 17.93 16.67
CA ASN A 167 -14.54 19.03 17.38
C ASN A 167 -13.33 18.54 18.19
N VAL A 168 -12.24 19.28 18.08
CA VAL A 168 -11.00 19.03 18.83
C VAL A 168 -10.92 19.99 20.00
N ALA A 169 -10.91 19.46 21.21
CA ALA A 169 -10.76 20.20 22.43
C ALA A 169 -9.28 20.22 22.89
N VAL A 170 -8.91 21.27 23.60
CA VAL A 170 -7.60 21.31 24.27
C VAL A 170 -7.57 20.32 25.44
N VAL A 171 -6.44 19.63 25.62
CA VAL A 171 -6.30 18.59 26.66
C VAL A 171 -6.11 19.16 28.05
N PHE A 172 -5.70 20.41 28.16
CA PHE A 172 -5.46 21.13 29.42
C PHE A 172 -5.54 22.65 29.21
N GLU A 173 -5.79 23.42 30.27
CA GLU A 173 -5.79 24.88 30.23
C GLU A 173 -4.43 25.45 29.79
N GLY A 174 -4.45 26.55 29.05
CA GLY A 174 -3.20 27.15 28.53
C GLY A 174 -3.45 28.38 27.68
N GLU A 175 -2.37 28.92 27.16
CA GLU A 175 -2.37 30.10 26.33
C GLU A 175 -2.08 29.76 24.89
N VAL A 176 -2.95 30.18 23.94
CA VAL A 176 -2.72 29.99 22.51
C VAL A 176 -1.54 30.87 22.08
N ARG A 177 -0.44 30.24 21.67
CA ARG A 177 0.76 30.95 21.20
C ARG A 177 0.79 31.10 19.69
N VAL A 178 0.26 30.13 18.99
CA VAL A 178 0.27 30.14 17.51
C VAL A 178 -1.00 29.58 16.95
N LYS A 179 -1.49 30.27 15.94
CA LYS A 179 -2.51 29.82 15.02
C LYS A 179 -1.95 30.05 13.61
N ALA A 180 -1.59 28.99 12.89
CA ALA A 180 -0.94 29.08 11.59
C ALA A 180 -1.44 27.99 10.62
N PHE A 181 -1.39 28.30 9.33
CA PHE A 181 -1.58 27.31 8.28
C PHE A 181 -0.23 26.78 7.82
N VAL A 182 -0.03 25.44 7.90
CA VAL A 182 1.20 24.78 7.43
C VAL A 182 0.83 23.84 6.28
N PRO A 183 1.37 24.04 5.07
CA PRO A 183 1.10 23.17 3.93
C PRO A 183 1.34 21.69 4.27
N GLY A 184 0.33 20.84 4.09
CA GLY A 184 0.37 19.41 4.43
C GLY A 184 0.07 19.07 5.89
N GLN A 185 -0.04 20.07 6.77
CA GLN A 185 -0.51 19.93 8.14
C GLN A 185 -1.81 20.74 8.41
N ASN A 186 -2.32 21.44 7.40
CA ASN A 186 -3.49 22.32 7.49
C ASN A 186 -3.35 23.38 8.59
N ASN A 187 -4.42 23.66 9.33
CA ASN A 187 -4.34 24.58 10.46
C ASN A 187 -3.66 23.89 11.64
N VAL A 188 -2.75 24.63 12.25
CA VAL A 188 -1.95 24.21 13.41
C VAL A 188 -2.19 25.20 14.51
N VAL A 189 -2.44 24.69 15.72
CA VAL A 189 -2.55 25.48 16.95
C VAL A 189 -1.51 24.97 17.94
N ILE A 190 -0.77 25.90 18.55
CA ILE A 190 0.20 25.59 19.60
C ILE A 190 -0.27 26.30 20.87
N ILE A 191 -0.41 25.56 21.94
CA ILE A 191 -0.86 26.04 23.24
C ILE A 191 0.25 25.83 24.26
N LYS A 192 0.51 26.86 25.05
CA LYS A 192 1.50 26.85 26.14
C LYS A 192 0.80 26.55 27.47
N HIS A 193 1.36 25.62 28.24
CA HIS A 193 0.92 25.19 29.56
C HIS A 193 2.10 25.35 30.55
N GLY A 194 2.40 26.58 30.93
CA GLY A 194 3.63 26.85 31.65
C GLY A 194 4.88 26.64 30.78
N ASN A 195 5.70 25.66 31.11
CA ASN A 195 6.91 25.33 30.38
C ASN A 195 6.68 24.28 29.29
N TYR A 196 5.43 23.74 29.18
CA TYR A 196 5.07 22.71 28.22
C TYR A 196 4.25 23.27 27.06
N TYR A 197 4.27 22.54 25.95
CA TYR A 197 3.50 22.90 24.78
C TYR A 197 2.72 21.69 24.25
N THR A 198 1.47 21.92 23.84
CA THR A 198 0.72 20.97 23.02
C THR A 198 0.54 21.52 21.63
N VAL A 199 0.66 20.64 20.63
CA VAL A 199 0.53 20.98 19.20
C VAL A 199 -0.62 20.20 18.60
N TYR A 200 -1.59 20.93 18.08
CA TYR A 200 -2.74 20.37 17.34
C TYR A 200 -2.56 20.70 15.87
N SER A 201 -2.51 19.69 15.02
CA SER A 201 -2.33 19.85 13.59
C SER A 201 -3.41 19.12 12.79
N LYS A 202 -3.48 19.36 11.48
CA LYS A 202 -4.46 18.80 10.56
C LYS A 202 -5.90 19.25 10.85
N LEU A 203 -6.05 20.37 11.52
CA LEU A 203 -7.36 20.95 11.84
C LEU A 203 -7.97 21.55 10.57
N LYS A 204 -9.28 21.34 10.37
CA LYS A 204 -10.05 21.92 9.25
C LYS A 204 -10.22 23.43 9.40
N SER A 205 -10.61 23.85 10.58
CA SER A 205 -10.78 25.27 10.98
C SER A 205 -10.36 25.44 12.43
N VAL A 206 -10.14 26.68 12.82
CA VAL A 206 -9.82 27.09 14.19
C VAL A 206 -10.64 28.36 14.46
N GLU A 207 -11.48 28.29 15.44
CA GLU A 207 -12.28 29.41 15.96
C GLU A 207 -11.46 30.30 16.89
#